data_ae7bf68d082a556077415ce28a61faff
#
_entry.id   ae7bf68d082a556077415ce28a61faff
#
_cell.length_a   1.000
_cell.length_b   1.000
_cell.length_c   1.000
_cell.angle_alpha   90.00
_cell.angle_beta   90.00
_cell.angle_gamma   90.00
#
_symmetry.space_group_name_H-M   'P 1'
#
loop_
_entity.id
_entity.type
_entity.pdbx_description
1 polymer ?
#
loop_
_entity_poly.entity_id
_entity_poly.type
_entity_poly.pdbx_seq_one_letter_code
_entity_poly.pdbx_strand_id
1 'polypeptide(L)'
;MKQLLLFFVFSFSLVNSQTIKKIKIADAETGKAIPNARIILANQIFYSNDDGFVSLPKDEKQFDVSIAGYESLKSAKYQSTIKLKPLYNDIEEVKIVSIDVKKIFKEVLTNYSEIYYNKPAVYDITYSQKSFENEKMKSLMIADGKYWVRDGKFNGKEAFNGKHANFVQLQIDTLRYFKTEPNDFNIKVKGAHDGVGNFFFNYELQRMNSLSKKRNAITTGRLVYEDELEQHVFYQIKTDADLTYNGTIIFNKKDRAITNFEMVFNQSSFKPKIHKDENGKEYERQSPNGKFVFDFYKVGEQYVPSKVSIKYDSSKFTQDENVFEFRSAREIVFKNFKEGSETGLQRSVEIDTAFWRDMKVSADKGELNLSKEELKFINDGNDEK
;
A
#
# COMPACT_ATOMS: atom_id res chain seq x y z
N MET A 1 -36.28 3.37 -61.80
CA MET A 1 -36.29 3.95 -60.43
C MET A 1 -35.98 2.85 -59.42
N LYS A 2 -34.74 2.77 -59.02
CA LYS A 2 -34.31 1.78 -57.98
C LYS A 2 -34.23 2.52 -56.67
N GLN A 3 -35.11 2.17 -55.72
CA GLN A 3 -35.04 2.68 -54.36
C GLN A 3 -33.92 1.97 -53.63
N LEU A 4 -32.94 2.71 -53.19
CA LEU A 4 -31.86 2.26 -52.35
C LEU A 4 -32.37 2.32 -50.89
N LEU A 5 -32.65 1.18 -50.30
CA LEU A 5 -33.02 1.07 -48.90
C LEU A 5 -31.74 1.09 -48.07
N LEU A 6 -31.48 2.23 -47.43
CA LEU A 6 -30.34 2.39 -46.53
C LEU A 6 -30.72 1.80 -45.16
N PHE A 7 -30.28 0.58 -44.86
CA PHE A 7 -30.36 -0.01 -43.53
C PHE A 7 -29.34 0.68 -42.62
N PHE A 8 -29.81 1.62 -41.82
CA PHE A 8 -29.03 2.14 -40.68
C PHE A 8 -29.03 1.09 -39.58
N VAL A 9 -28.00 0.27 -39.54
CA VAL A 9 -27.71 -0.59 -38.40
C VAL A 9 -27.19 0.32 -37.29
N PHE A 10 -28.08 0.75 -36.41
CA PHE A 10 -27.71 1.32 -35.12
C PHE A 10 -27.08 0.19 -34.27
N SER A 11 -25.75 0.08 -34.33
CA SER A 11 -24.99 -0.65 -33.35
C SER A 11 -25.14 0.08 -32.01
N PHE A 12 -26.17 -0.29 -31.25
CA PHE A 12 -26.19 0.01 -29.83
C PHE A 12 -25.01 -0.73 -29.21
N SER A 13 -23.87 -0.05 -29.10
CA SER A 13 -22.84 -0.41 -28.15
C SER A 13 -23.50 -0.31 -26.78
N LEU A 14 -23.98 -1.45 -26.27
CA LEU A 14 -24.31 -1.60 -24.87
C LEU A 14 -23.00 -1.36 -24.12
N VAL A 15 -22.76 -0.11 -23.80
CA VAL A 15 -21.79 0.25 -22.75
C VAL A 15 -22.37 -0.43 -21.50
N ASN A 16 -21.86 -1.61 -21.18
CA ASN A 16 -22.06 -2.22 -19.89
C ASN A 16 -21.45 -1.27 -18.86
N SER A 17 -22.21 -0.27 -18.46
CA SER A 17 -21.90 0.50 -17.25
C SER A 17 -21.98 -0.53 -16.11
N GLN A 18 -20.84 -1.03 -15.70
CA GLN A 18 -20.77 -1.87 -14.50
C GLN A 18 -21.37 -1.05 -13.37
N THR A 19 -22.58 -1.43 -12.97
CA THR A 19 -23.25 -0.75 -11.87
C THR A 19 -22.47 -1.10 -10.62
N ILE A 20 -21.81 -0.10 -10.03
CA ILE A 20 -20.98 -0.23 -8.84
C ILE A 20 -21.87 -0.17 -7.59
N LYS A 21 -21.65 -1.06 -6.65
CA LYS A 21 -22.26 -1.01 -5.32
C LYS A 21 -21.23 -0.52 -4.30
N LYS A 22 -21.60 0.48 -3.53
CA LYS A 22 -20.77 1.00 -2.45
C LYS A 22 -21.18 0.34 -1.12
N ILE A 23 -20.19 -0.22 -0.41
CA ILE A 23 -20.36 -0.87 0.89
C ILE A 23 -19.49 -0.11 1.91
N LYS A 24 -19.98 -0.01 3.15
CA LYS A 24 -19.18 0.49 4.28
C LYS A 24 -18.74 -0.69 5.13
N ILE A 25 -17.45 -0.73 5.47
CA ILE A 25 -16.89 -1.66 6.46
C ILE A 25 -16.70 -0.88 7.76
N ALA A 26 -17.23 -1.41 8.85
CA ALA A 26 -17.23 -0.74 10.13
C ALA A 26 -16.97 -1.72 11.28
N ASP A 27 -16.39 -1.22 12.33
CA ASP A 27 -16.22 -1.91 13.60
C ASP A 27 -17.59 -2.19 14.23
N ALA A 28 -17.82 -3.44 14.67
CA ALA A 28 -19.11 -3.87 15.17
C ALA A 28 -19.51 -3.23 16.51
N GLU A 29 -18.52 -2.81 17.31
CA GLU A 29 -18.74 -2.27 18.65
C GLU A 29 -18.81 -0.77 18.64
N THR A 30 -17.86 -0.11 17.97
CA THR A 30 -17.75 1.34 17.98
C THR A 30 -18.46 2.02 16.82
N GLY A 31 -18.81 1.28 15.76
CA GLY A 31 -19.37 1.82 14.52
C GLY A 31 -18.36 2.64 13.70
N LYS A 32 -17.10 2.74 14.13
CA LYS A 32 -16.06 3.47 13.41
C LYS A 32 -15.77 2.79 12.06
N ALA A 33 -15.39 3.61 11.09
CA ALA A 33 -14.94 3.11 9.79
C ALA A 33 -13.68 2.26 9.94
N ILE A 34 -13.60 1.16 9.19
CA ILE A 34 -12.41 0.32 9.11
C ILE A 34 -11.74 0.57 7.76
N PRO A 35 -10.63 1.33 7.70
CA PRO A 35 -9.87 1.52 6.49
C PRO A 35 -9.03 0.29 6.15
N ASN A 36 -8.72 0.11 4.86
CA ASN A 36 -7.86 -0.97 4.38
C ASN A 36 -8.38 -2.39 4.65
N ALA A 37 -9.67 -2.57 4.93
CA ALA A 37 -10.27 -3.88 4.95
C ALA A 37 -10.19 -4.49 3.56
N ARG A 38 -9.80 -5.74 3.49
CA ARG A 38 -9.62 -6.57 2.31
C ARG A 38 -10.93 -7.23 1.95
N ILE A 39 -11.43 -7.00 0.76
CA ILE A 39 -12.62 -7.64 0.21
C ILE A 39 -12.19 -8.52 -0.95
N ILE A 40 -12.33 -9.83 -0.79
CA ILE A 40 -11.89 -10.83 -1.76
C ILE A 40 -13.10 -11.31 -2.54
N LEU A 41 -13.09 -11.04 -3.82
CA LEU A 41 -14.10 -11.41 -4.80
C LEU A 41 -13.47 -12.32 -5.84
N ALA A 42 -13.79 -13.61 -5.82
CA ALA A 42 -13.18 -14.57 -6.75
C ALA A 42 -11.66 -14.40 -6.85
N ASN A 43 -11.17 -13.77 -7.91
CA ASN A 43 -9.75 -13.54 -8.17
C ASN A 43 -9.35 -12.05 -8.06
N GLN A 44 -10.20 -11.21 -7.48
CA GLN A 44 -9.95 -9.78 -7.33
C GLN A 44 -9.99 -9.37 -5.86
N ILE A 45 -9.13 -8.44 -5.49
CA ILE A 45 -9.10 -7.89 -4.15
C ILE A 45 -9.37 -6.39 -4.22
N PHE A 46 -10.30 -5.95 -3.38
CA PHE A 46 -10.65 -4.55 -3.19
C PHE A 46 -10.30 -4.15 -1.77
N TYR A 47 -10.11 -2.86 -1.56
CA TYR A 47 -9.78 -2.31 -0.25
C TYR A 47 -10.72 -1.17 0.11
N SER A 48 -11.14 -1.14 1.37
CA SER A 48 -11.86 0.01 1.88
C SER A 48 -10.94 1.23 1.99
N ASN A 49 -11.47 2.41 1.65
CA ASN A 49 -10.78 3.69 1.79
C ASN A 49 -10.72 4.16 3.26
N ASP A 50 -10.15 5.33 3.50
CA ASP A 50 -10.00 5.89 4.86
C ASP A 50 -11.34 6.12 5.60
N ASP A 51 -12.47 6.24 4.87
CA ASP A 51 -13.83 6.30 5.44
C ASP A 51 -14.50 4.92 5.58
N GLY A 52 -13.79 3.83 5.29
CA GLY A 52 -14.28 2.45 5.35
C GLY A 52 -15.14 2.05 4.15
N PHE A 53 -15.23 2.86 3.11
CA PHE A 53 -16.02 2.51 1.93
C PHE A 53 -15.20 1.71 0.92
N VAL A 54 -15.90 0.80 0.21
CA VAL A 54 -15.38 0.07 -0.94
C VAL A 54 -16.44 0.01 -2.03
N SER A 55 -16.01 0.12 -3.28
CA SER A 55 -16.85 0.00 -4.47
C SER A 55 -16.66 -1.38 -5.09
N LEU A 56 -17.73 -2.16 -5.20
CA LEU A 56 -17.72 -3.53 -5.73
C LEU A 56 -18.60 -3.66 -6.98
N PRO A 57 -18.28 -4.57 -7.91
CA PRO A 57 -19.15 -4.90 -9.03
C PRO A 57 -20.53 -5.38 -8.55
N LYS A 58 -21.60 -5.00 -9.26
CA LYS A 58 -23.00 -5.27 -8.83
C LYS A 58 -23.38 -6.74 -8.87
N ASP A 59 -22.77 -7.49 -9.75
CA ASP A 59 -23.23 -8.86 -10.08
C ASP A 59 -22.69 -9.93 -9.12
N GLU A 60 -21.76 -9.55 -8.26
CA GLU A 60 -21.19 -10.46 -7.26
C GLU A 60 -22.12 -10.60 -6.04
N LYS A 61 -22.41 -11.86 -5.70
CA LYS A 61 -23.38 -12.19 -4.63
C LYS A 61 -22.72 -12.43 -3.27
N GLN A 62 -21.46 -12.86 -3.28
CA GLN A 62 -20.72 -13.24 -2.07
C GLN A 62 -19.26 -12.82 -2.21
N PHE A 63 -18.65 -12.45 -1.09
CA PHE A 63 -17.25 -12.07 -0.99
C PHE A 63 -16.75 -12.34 0.44
N ASP A 64 -15.45 -12.48 0.59
CA ASP A 64 -14.81 -12.57 1.90
C ASP A 64 -14.33 -11.21 2.33
N VAL A 65 -14.38 -10.92 3.64
CA VAL A 65 -13.85 -9.69 4.22
C VAL A 65 -12.86 -10.04 5.32
N SER A 66 -11.67 -9.47 5.27
CA SER A 66 -10.65 -9.69 6.30
C SER A 66 -9.79 -8.44 6.53
N ILE A 67 -9.33 -8.29 7.74
CA ILE A 67 -8.32 -7.30 8.14
C ILE A 67 -7.68 -7.76 9.46
N ALA A 68 -6.40 -7.47 9.65
CA ALA A 68 -5.71 -7.78 10.89
C ALA A 68 -6.40 -7.11 12.10
N GLY A 69 -6.59 -7.87 13.19
CA GLY A 69 -7.26 -7.39 14.40
C GLY A 69 -8.78 -7.56 14.43
N TYR A 70 -9.37 -8.15 13.39
CA TYR A 70 -10.81 -8.44 13.30
C TYR A 70 -11.08 -9.88 12.86
N GLU A 71 -12.23 -10.42 13.28
CA GLU A 71 -12.71 -11.71 12.77
C GLU A 71 -12.97 -11.63 11.27
N SER A 72 -12.44 -12.61 10.52
CA SER A 72 -12.71 -12.71 9.09
C SER A 72 -14.15 -13.14 8.82
N LEU A 73 -14.81 -12.47 7.90
CA LEU A 73 -16.17 -12.82 7.47
C LEU A 73 -16.10 -13.53 6.12
N LYS A 74 -16.49 -14.81 6.11
CA LYS A 74 -16.53 -15.64 4.90
C LYS A 74 -17.91 -15.61 4.24
N SER A 75 -17.92 -15.61 2.90
CA SER A 75 -19.16 -15.65 2.10
C SER A 75 -20.18 -14.58 2.49
N ALA A 76 -19.70 -13.37 2.80
CA ALA A 76 -20.54 -12.23 3.12
C ALA A 76 -21.49 -11.92 1.94
N LYS A 77 -22.75 -11.69 2.25
CA LYS A 77 -23.72 -11.17 1.28
C LYS A 77 -23.66 -9.65 1.24
N TYR A 78 -24.04 -9.09 0.10
CA TYR A 78 -24.12 -7.64 -0.05
C TYR A 78 -25.04 -7.02 1.00
N GLN A 79 -24.51 -6.06 1.74
CA GLN A 79 -25.20 -5.18 2.68
C GLN A 79 -24.61 -3.79 2.53
N SER A 80 -25.38 -2.73 2.80
CA SER A 80 -24.86 -1.35 2.75
C SER A 80 -23.74 -1.11 3.77
N THR A 81 -23.77 -1.84 4.89
CA THR A 81 -22.73 -1.81 5.92
C THR A 81 -22.45 -3.22 6.41
N ILE A 82 -21.18 -3.59 6.40
CA ILE A 82 -20.67 -4.82 6.99
C ILE A 82 -19.95 -4.47 8.27
N LYS A 83 -20.31 -5.11 9.35
CA LYS A 83 -19.72 -4.93 10.66
C LYS A 83 -18.78 -6.09 10.98
N LEU A 84 -17.51 -5.78 11.26
CA LEU A 84 -16.52 -6.76 11.68
C LEU A 84 -16.33 -6.69 13.20
N LYS A 85 -16.27 -7.84 13.84
CA LYS A 85 -15.97 -7.93 15.27
C LYS A 85 -14.47 -7.84 15.50
N PRO A 86 -14.02 -6.98 16.42
CA PRO A 86 -12.61 -6.98 16.82
C PRO A 86 -12.22 -8.34 17.42
N LEU A 87 -11.01 -8.78 17.13
CA LEU A 87 -10.38 -9.91 17.82
C LEU A 87 -9.87 -9.40 19.18
N TYR A 88 -10.76 -9.34 20.17
CA TYR A 88 -10.28 -9.19 21.54
C TYR A 88 -9.83 -10.54 22.06
N ASN A 89 -8.67 -10.57 22.66
CA ASN A 89 -8.42 -11.59 23.65
C ASN A 89 -9.31 -11.23 24.84
N ASP A 90 -10.40 -11.97 25.02
CA ASP A 90 -11.14 -11.94 26.28
C ASP A 90 -10.12 -12.08 27.40
N ILE A 91 -10.17 -11.15 28.36
CA ILE A 91 -9.19 -11.04 29.46
C ILE A 91 -9.46 -12.15 30.52
N GLU A 92 -9.94 -13.30 30.10
CA GLU A 92 -9.89 -14.51 30.88
C GLU A 92 -8.52 -15.15 30.65
N GLU A 93 -7.60 -14.90 31.62
CA GLU A 93 -6.27 -15.50 31.70
C GLU A 93 -5.51 -15.50 30.35
N VAL A 94 -4.93 -14.34 29.99
CA VAL A 94 -4.12 -14.21 28.75
C VAL A 94 -2.97 -15.23 28.83
N LYS A 95 -3.17 -16.41 28.30
CA LYS A 95 -2.11 -17.34 27.98
C LYS A 95 -1.30 -16.74 26.83
N ILE A 96 -0.28 -15.95 27.18
CA ILE A 96 0.62 -15.36 26.21
C ILE A 96 1.38 -16.50 25.54
N VAL A 97 0.90 -16.91 24.36
CA VAL A 97 1.62 -17.88 23.54
C VAL A 97 2.74 -17.15 22.81
N SER A 98 3.96 -17.45 23.25
CA SER A 98 5.15 -16.92 22.58
C SER A 98 5.38 -17.62 21.24
N ILE A 99 5.64 -16.82 20.20
CA ILE A 99 5.94 -17.30 18.84
C ILE A 99 7.37 -16.91 18.47
N ASP A 100 8.13 -17.85 17.93
CA ASP A 100 9.46 -17.58 17.39
C ASP A 100 9.36 -16.94 16.00
N VAL A 101 9.25 -15.63 15.99
CA VAL A 101 9.17 -14.83 14.73
C VAL A 101 10.44 -14.93 13.89
N LYS A 102 11.62 -15.13 14.55
CA LYS A 102 12.90 -15.31 13.82
C LYS A 102 12.85 -16.56 12.96
N LYS A 103 12.22 -17.62 13.48
CA LYS A 103 12.02 -18.86 12.74
C LYS A 103 11.11 -18.63 11.55
N ILE A 104 9.99 -17.91 11.72
CA ILE A 104 9.06 -17.58 10.63
C ILE A 104 9.78 -16.79 9.54
N PHE A 105 10.48 -15.70 9.90
CA PHE A 105 11.20 -14.87 8.92
C PHE A 105 12.25 -15.67 8.16
N LYS A 106 13.04 -16.49 8.87
CA LYS A 106 14.05 -17.36 8.24
C LYS A 106 13.43 -18.36 7.30
N GLU A 107 12.36 -19.02 7.69
CA GLU A 107 11.67 -20.04 6.90
C GLU A 107 11.10 -19.47 5.63
N VAL A 108 10.37 -18.36 5.72
CA VAL A 108 9.78 -17.69 4.56
C VAL A 108 10.86 -17.19 3.61
N LEU A 109 11.98 -16.65 4.11
CA LEU A 109 13.10 -16.24 3.25
C LEU A 109 13.79 -17.41 2.56
N THR A 110 13.94 -18.54 3.26
CA THR A 110 14.57 -19.73 2.68
C THR A 110 13.73 -20.28 1.52
N ASN A 111 12.42 -20.31 1.67
CA ASN A 111 11.49 -20.86 0.70
C ASN A 111 10.82 -19.78 -0.17
N TYR A 112 11.39 -18.56 -0.21
CA TYR A 112 10.76 -17.39 -0.83
C TYR A 112 10.31 -17.64 -2.26
N SER A 113 11.13 -18.31 -3.07
CA SER A 113 10.86 -18.58 -4.48
C SER A 113 9.83 -19.69 -4.70
N GLU A 114 9.55 -20.51 -3.71
CA GLU A 114 8.49 -21.52 -3.74
C GLU A 114 7.16 -20.93 -3.31
N ILE A 115 7.20 -20.01 -2.34
CA ILE A 115 6.03 -19.37 -1.76
C ILE A 115 5.51 -18.24 -2.65
N TYR A 116 6.38 -17.35 -3.09
CA TYR A 116 6.00 -16.17 -3.87
C TYR A 116 6.42 -16.31 -5.33
N TYR A 117 5.59 -15.74 -6.21
CA TYR A 117 5.88 -15.74 -7.63
C TYR A 117 7.24 -15.07 -7.92
N ASN A 118 8.10 -15.78 -8.64
CA ASN A 118 9.50 -15.42 -8.81
C ASN A 118 9.99 -15.41 -10.25
N LYS A 119 9.08 -15.35 -11.20
CA LYS A 119 9.35 -15.16 -12.63
C LYS A 119 8.99 -13.75 -13.05
N PRO A 120 9.38 -13.30 -14.25
CA PRO A 120 8.95 -12.01 -14.77
C PRO A 120 7.43 -11.89 -14.75
N ALA A 121 6.96 -10.80 -14.14
CA ALA A 121 5.54 -10.54 -13.96
C ALA A 121 5.18 -9.11 -14.33
N VAL A 122 4.01 -8.93 -14.94
CA VAL A 122 3.39 -7.63 -15.18
C VAL A 122 2.10 -7.56 -14.40
N TYR A 123 1.96 -6.50 -13.62
CA TYR A 123 0.75 -6.16 -12.88
C TYR A 123 0.13 -4.91 -13.45
N ASP A 124 -1.18 -4.92 -13.71
CA ASP A 124 -1.93 -3.67 -13.82
C ASP A 124 -2.10 -3.10 -12.43
N ILE A 125 -1.82 -1.82 -12.24
CA ILE A 125 -1.81 -1.18 -10.92
C ILE A 125 -2.64 0.08 -10.88
N THR A 126 -3.12 0.44 -9.68
CA THR A 126 -3.39 1.82 -9.30
C THR A 126 -2.33 2.27 -8.32
N TYR A 127 -1.65 3.35 -8.65
CA TYR A 127 -0.71 4.04 -7.78
C TYR A 127 -1.36 5.27 -7.18
N SER A 128 -1.21 5.48 -5.89
CA SER A 128 -1.60 6.72 -5.23
C SER A 128 -0.48 7.28 -4.36
N GLN A 129 -0.39 8.61 -4.34
CA GLN A 129 0.52 9.35 -3.46
C GLN A 129 -0.20 10.56 -2.91
N LYS A 130 -0.08 10.79 -1.60
CA LYS A 130 -0.58 11.98 -0.94
C LYS A 130 0.42 12.51 0.07
N SER A 131 0.47 13.84 0.22
CA SER A 131 1.28 14.51 1.23
C SER A 131 0.49 15.58 1.96
N PHE A 132 0.91 15.83 3.18
CA PHE A 132 0.28 16.78 4.09
C PHE A 132 1.35 17.63 4.75
N GLU A 133 1.00 18.87 5.01
CA GLU A 133 1.75 19.79 5.86
C GLU A 133 0.81 20.37 6.90
N ASN A 134 1.18 20.27 8.18
CA ASN A 134 0.37 20.76 9.31
C ASN A 134 -1.10 20.31 9.21
N GLU A 135 -1.34 19.00 9.02
CA GLU A 135 -2.66 18.37 8.87
C GLU A 135 -3.41 18.69 7.56
N LYS A 136 -2.96 19.63 6.74
CA LYS A 136 -3.59 19.97 5.45
C LYS A 136 -2.99 19.15 4.33
N MET A 137 -3.84 18.55 3.49
CA MET A 137 -3.39 17.89 2.27
C MET A 137 -2.78 18.95 1.33
N LYS A 138 -1.57 18.68 0.85
CA LYS A 138 -0.82 19.55 -0.07
C LYS A 138 -0.64 18.91 -1.45
N SER A 139 -0.73 17.60 -1.54
CA SER A 139 -0.71 16.93 -2.83
C SER A 139 -1.51 15.65 -2.82
N LEU A 140 -2.13 15.36 -3.97
CA LEU A 140 -2.78 14.10 -4.28
C LEU A 140 -2.48 13.74 -5.74
N MET A 141 -1.96 12.52 -5.93
CA MET A 141 -1.79 11.92 -7.24
C MET A 141 -2.38 10.52 -7.24
N ILE A 142 -3.18 10.21 -8.26
CA ILE A 142 -3.71 8.87 -8.49
C ILE A 142 -3.54 8.54 -9.97
N ALA A 143 -2.94 7.41 -10.26
CA ALA A 143 -2.60 6.98 -11.61
C ALA A 143 -2.87 5.48 -11.81
N ASP A 144 -3.33 5.11 -12.99
CA ASP A 144 -3.33 3.72 -13.44
C ASP A 144 -2.12 3.45 -14.34
N GLY A 145 -1.57 2.25 -14.23
CA GLY A 145 -0.39 1.88 -14.98
C GLY A 145 -0.05 0.42 -14.89
N LYS A 146 1.19 0.11 -15.20
CA LYS A 146 1.76 -1.24 -15.14
C LYS A 146 3.02 -1.25 -14.31
N TYR A 147 3.19 -2.32 -13.57
CA TYR A 147 4.36 -2.59 -12.77
C TYR A 147 4.94 -3.93 -13.18
N TRP A 148 6.17 -3.92 -13.69
CA TRP A 148 6.90 -5.13 -14.02
C TRP A 148 7.97 -5.40 -13.00
N VAL A 149 8.10 -6.64 -12.61
CA VAL A 149 9.21 -7.14 -11.79
C VAL A 149 9.81 -8.37 -12.44
N ARG A 150 11.13 -8.50 -12.36
CA ARG A 150 11.85 -9.64 -12.92
C ARG A 150 11.61 -10.93 -12.12
N ASP A 151 11.66 -10.83 -10.79
CA ASP A 151 11.61 -12.01 -9.91
C ASP A 151 11.10 -11.72 -8.49
N GLY A 152 10.48 -10.57 -8.27
CA GLY A 152 9.97 -10.17 -6.94
C GLY A 152 11.02 -9.98 -5.85
N LYS A 153 12.34 -10.10 -6.17
CA LYS A 153 13.45 -9.93 -5.24
C LYS A 153 14.15 -8.59 -5.45
N PHE A 154 14.48 -7.94 -4.35
CA PHE A 154 15.24 -6.71 -4.39
C PHE A 154 16.72 -6.99 -4.69
N ASN A 155 17.25 -6.34 -5.72
CA ASN A 155 18.64 -6.40 -6.06
C ASN A 155 19.38 -5.14 -5.61
N GLY A 156 19.94 -5.18 -4.39
CA GLY A 156 20.64 -4.05 -3.80
C GLY A 156 21.85 -3.57 -4.62
N LYS A 157 22.61 -4.49 -5.24
CA LYS A 157 23.76 -4.15 -6.05
C LYS A 157 23.35 -3.35 -7.30
N GLU A 158 22.32 -3.80 -8.01
CA GLU A 158 21.81 -3.09 -9.19
C GLU A 158 21.15 -1.76 -8.78
N ALA A 159 20.38 -1.75 -7.68
CA ALA A 159 19.75 -0.55 -7.14
C ALA A 159 20.77 0.55 -6.80
N PHE A 160 21.82 0.20 -6.04
CA PHE A 160 22.90 1.16 -5.69
C PHE A 160 23.68 1.68 -6.90
N ASN A 161 23.70 0.94 -8.00
CA ASN A 161 24.32 1.36 -9.25
C ASN A 161 23.36 2.10 -10.20
N GLY A 162 22.15 2.46 -9.74
CA GLY A 162 21.15 3.14 -10.55
C GLY A 162 20.51 2.29 -11.64
N LYS A 163 20.63 0.95 -11.56
CA LYS A 163 20.13 0.00 -12.58
C LYS A 163 18.80 -0.62 -12.17
N HIS A 164 17.88 0.16 -11.63
CA HIS A 164 16.57 -0.32 -11.20
C HIS A 164 15.77 -0.97 -12.34
N ALA A 165 15.86 -0.42 -13.54
CA ALA A 165 15.15 -0.93 -14.71
C ALA A 165 15.48 -2.40 -15.08
N ASN A 166 16.59 -2.95 -14.55
CA ASN A 166 16.95 -4.34 -14.77
C ASN A 166 16.11 -5.33 -13.97
N PHE A 167 15.41 -4.89 -12.93
CA PHE A 167 14.62 -5.77 -12.06
C PHE A 167 13.24 -5.23 -11.68
N VAL A 168 12.99 -3.95 -11.96
CA VAL A 168 11.68 -3.33 -11.78
C VAL A 168 11.47 -2.22 -12.79
N GLN A 169 10.27 -2.14 -13.35
CA GLN A 169 9.88 -1.09 -14.28
C GLN A 169 8.47 -0.62 -13.99
N LEU A 170 8.23 0.65 -14.19
CA LEU A 170 6.93 1.29 -14.05
C LEU A 170 6.53 1.93 -15.38
N GLN A 171 5.27 1.77 -15.75
CA GLN A 171 4.63 2.47 -16.83
C GLN A 171 3.36 3.12 -16.28
N ILE A 172 3.21 4.42 -16.48
CA ILE A 172 1.96 5.12 -16.18
C ILE A 172 1.18 5.27 -17.49
N ASP A 173 -0.01 4.70 -17.51
CA ASP A 173 -0.90 4.76 -18.68
C ASP A 173 -1.85 5.96 -18.57
N THR A 174 -2.36 6.25 -17.37
CA THR A 174 -3.36 7.28 -17.16
C THR A 174 -3.18 7.95 -15.82
N LEU A 175 -3.08 9.27 -15.81
CA LEU A 175 -3.14 10.08 -14.61
C LEU A 175 -4.60 10.43 -14.32
N ARG A 176 -5.18 9.90 -13.23
CA ARG A 176 -6.59 10.08 -12.85
C ARG A 176 -6.82 11.38 -12.11
N TYR A 177 -5.93 11.67 -11.14
CA TYR A 177 -5.92 12.91 -10.38
C TYR A 177 -4.50 13.37 -10.16
N PHE A 178 -4.31 14.67 -10.30
CA PHE A 178 -3.08 15.33 -9.89
C PHE A 178 -3.40 16.75 -9.45
N LYS A 179 -3.27 17.00 -8.16
CA LYS A 179 -3.35 18.35 -7.58
C LYS A 179 -2.23 18.52 -6.58
N THR A 180 -1.59 19.68 -6.62
CA THR A 180 -0.56 20.07 -5.68
C THR A 180 -0.75 21.52 -5.29
N GLU A 181 -0.59 21.82 -4.02
CA GLU A 181 -0.58 23.15 -3.44
C GLU A 181 0.83 23.46 -2.91
N PRO A 182 1.27 24.71 -2.91
CA PRO A 182 2.55 25.08 -2.32
C PRO A 182 2.62 24.69 -0.86
N ASN A 183 3.77 24.20 -0.42
CA ASN A 183 4.06 24.05 0.99
C ASN A 183 4.42 25.41 1.59
N ASP A 184 4.02 25.65 2.83
CA ASP A 184 4.42 26.84 3.59
C ASP A 184 5.93 26.76 3.95
N PHE A 185 6.39 25.53 4.19
CA PHE A 185 7.81 25.22 4.35
C PHE A 185 8.43 24.85 3.01
N ASN A 186 9.13 25.81 2.41
CA ASN A 186 9.72 25.62 1.08
C ASN A 186 11.24 25.43 1.19
N ILE A 187 11.65 24.23 1.57
CA ILE A 187 13.06 23.83 1.51
C ILE A 187 13.30 23.00 0.26
N LYS A 188 14.21 23.44 -0.57
CA LYS A 188 14.73 22.63 -1.65
C LYS A 188 15.81 21.70 -1.11
N VAL A 189 15.47 20.42 -0.97
CA VAL A 189 16.41 19.38 -0.54
C VAL A 189 17.15 18.86 -1.76
N LYS A 190 18.48 19.04 -1.78
CA LYS A 190 19.31 18.52 -2.86
C LYS A 190 19.21 17.00 -2.92
N GLY A 191 18.89 16.46 -4.10
CA GLY A 191 18.77 15.02 -4.33
C GLY A 191 17.46 14.38 -3.80
N ALA A 192 16.46 15.18 -3.42
CA ALA A 192 15.14 14.65 -3.16
C ALA A 192 14.51 14.18 -4.47
N HIS A 193 14.24 12.88 -4.55
CA HIS A 193 13.55 12.28 -5.69
C HIS A 193 12.11 12.00 -5.28
N ASP A 194 11.16 12.48 -6.08
CA ASP A 194 9.73 12.21 -5.92
C ASP A 194 9.34 10.86 -6.53
N GLY A 195 10.24 9.89 -6.49
CA GLY A 195 10.07 8.62 -7.18
C GLY A 195 9.01 7.70 -6.60
N VAL A 196 8.46 6.85 -7.43
CA VAL A 196 7.69 5.67 -7.01
C VAL A 196 8.68 4.65 -6.47
N GLY A 197 8.90 4.63 -5.17
CA GLY A 197 9.92 3.78 -4.53
C GLY A 197 9.77 2.29 -4.86
N ASN A 198 10.84 1.56 -4.66
CA ASN A 198 10.88 0.11 -4.81
C ASN A 198 10.18 -0.56 -3.64
N PHE A 199 8.99 -1.09 -3.86
CA PHE A 199 8.17 -1.72 -2.84
C PHE A 199 8.42 -3.23 -2.83
N PHE A 200 9.56 -3.67 -2.27
CA PHE A 200 9.93 -5.08 -2.23
C PHE A 200 9.78 -5.67 -0.83
N PHE A 201 8.80 -6.55 -0.68
CA PHE A 201 8.62 -7.33 0.54
C PHE A 201 9.87 -8.16 0.91
N ASN A 202 10.51 -8.76 -0.09
CA ASN A 202 11.73 -9.54 0.11
C ASN A 202 12.82 -8.73 0.84
N TYR A 203 13.00 -7.45 0.46
CA TYR A 203 13.96 -6.56 1.09
C TYR A 203 13.60 -6.29 2.56
N GLU A 204 12.34 -5.94 2.82
CA GLU A 204 11.90 -5.64 4.18
C GLU A 204 11.96 -6.87 5.09
N LEU A 205 11.60 -8.03 4.57
CA LEU A 205 11.70 -9.29 5.31
C LEU A 205 13.15 -9.66 5.61
N GLN A 206 14.08 -9.48 4.65
CA GLN A 206 15.52 -9.65 4.88
C GLN A 206 16.03 -8.68 5.95
N ARG A 207 15.59 -7.42 5.91
CA ARG A 207 15.95 -6.40 6.88
C ARG A 207 15.49 -6.80 8.29
N MET A 208 14.23 -7.20 8.46
CA MET A 208 13.71 -7.64 9.75
C MET A 208 14.42 -8.90 10.27
N ASN A 209 14.64 -9.89 9.40
CA ASN A 209 15.41 -11.08 9.75
C ASN A 209 16.84 -10.74 10.19
N SER A 210 17.49 -9.80 9.51
CA SER A 210 18.85 -9.36 9.87
C SER A 210 18.89 -8.60 11.18
N LEU A 211 17.96 -7.69 11.41
CA LEU A 211 17.83 -6.93 12.65
C LEU A 211 17.55 -7.85 13.84
N SER A 212 16.65 -8.84 13.66
CA SER A 212 16.30 -9.79 14.71
C SER A 212 17.47 -10.67 15.19
N LYS A 213 18.53 -10.77 14.41
CA LYS A 213 19.72 -11.57 14.69
C LYS A 213 20.89 -10.78 15.26
N LYS A 214 20.80 -9.45 15.34
CA LYS A 214 21.85 -8.62 15.95
C LYS A 214 22.03 -9.03 17.42
N ARG A 215 23.28 -8.98 17.89
CA ARG A 215 23.68 -9.46 19.23
C ARG A 215 22.86 -8.85 20.37
N ASN A 216 22.53 -7.57 20.27
CA ASN A 216 21.83 -6.83 21.31
C ASN A 216 20.33 -6.60 20.96
N ALA A 217 19.82 -7.22 19.89
CA ALA A 217 18.41 -7.08 19.54
C ALA A 217 17.53 -7.98 20.40
N ILE A 218 16.49 -7.38 20.97
CA ILE A 218 15.43 -8.12 21.67
C ILE A 218 14.30 -8.33 20.67
N THR A 219 14.01 -9.58 20.37
CA THR A 219 12.93 -9.95 19.46
C THR A 219 11.90 -10.76 20.22
N THR A 220 10.65 -10.33 20.17
CA THR A 220 9.51 -11.02 20.77
C THR A 220 8.43 -11.24 19.72
N GLY A 221 7.69 -12.33 19.88
CA GLY A 221 6.49 -12.64 19.09
C GLY A 221 5.39 -13.13 20.00
N ARG A 222 4.16 -12.73 19.74
CA ARG A 222 2.98 -13.11 20.50
C ARG A 222 1.87 -13.50 19.55
N LEU A 223 1.27 -14.67 19.78
CA LEU A 223 0.05 -15.07 19.07
C LEU A 223 -1.11 -14.16 19.48
N VAL A 224 -1.77 -13.57 18.51
CA VAL A 224 -2.95 -12.72 18.71
C VAL A 224 -4.23 -13.51 18.40
N TYR A 225 -4.18 -14.30 17.34
CA TYR A 225 -5.30 -15.12 16.87
C TYR A 225 -4.76 -16.33 16.11
N GLU A 226 -5.48 -17.43 16.17
CA GLU A 226 -5.21 -18.62 15.38
C GLU A 226 -6.51 -19.35 15.04
N ASP A 227 -6.61 -19.79 13.78
CA ASP A 227 -7.61 -20.74 13.32
C ASP A 227 -6.93 -21.93 12.62
N GLU A 228 -7.68 -22.73 11.87
CA GLU A 228 -7.14 -23.89 11.16
C GLU A 228 -6.12 -23.52 10.08
N LEU A 229 -6.26 -22.35 9.46
CA LEU A 229 -5.48 -21.90 8.30
C LEU A 229 -4.42 -20.87 8.66
N GLU A 230 -4.69 -19.95 9.56
CA GLU A 230 -3.89 -18.76 9.78
C GLU A 230 -3.51 -18.54 11.25
N GLN A 231 -2.34 -17.94 11.44
CA GLN A 231 -1.89 -17.35 12.70
C GLN A 231 -1.69 -15.86 12.51
N HIS A 232 -2.27 -15.04 13.37
CA HIS A 232 -1.96 -13.62 13.47
C HIS A 232 -0.97 -13.44 14.61
N VAL A 233 0.21 -12.93 14.28
CA VAL A 233 1.32 -12.80 15.23
C VAL A 233 1.73 -11.35 15.32
N PHE A 234 1.60 -10.77 16.50
CA PHE A 234 2.26 -9.49 16.80
C PHE A 234 3.74 -9.74 17.07
N TYR A 235 4.62 -8.94 16.49
CA TYR A 235 6.05 -9.01 16.74
C TYR A 235 6.63 -7.66 17.13
N GLN A 236 7.75 -7.70 17.86
CA GLN A 236 8.56 -6.54 18.16
C GLN A 236 10.04 -6.88 18.06
N ILE A 237 10.81 -5.97 17.46
CA ILE A 237 12.27 -6.03 17.41
C ILE A 237 12.80 -4.71 17.94
N LYS A 238 13.37 -4.73 19.16
CA LYS A 238 14.06 -3.58 19.74
C LYS A 238 15.54 -3.71 19.44
N THR A 239 16.14 -2.70 18.81
CA THR A 239 17.55 -2.67 18.49
C THR A 239 18.37 -1.94 19.56
N ASP A 240 19.67 -2.07 19.51
CA ASP A 240 20.62 -1.37 20.37
C ASP A 240 20.65 0.15 20.16
N ALA A 241 20.12 0.63 19.04
CA ALA A 241 19.98 2.06 18.73
C ALA A 241 18.67 2.66 19.26
N ASP A 242 17.96 2.01 20.18
CA ASP A 242 16.64 2.37 20.69
C ASP A 242 15.54 2.47 19.63
N LEU A 243 15.83 2.01 18.42
CA LEU A 243 14.85 1.91 17.36
C LEU A 243 14.02 0.63 17.54
N THR A 244 12.72 0.82 17.66
CA THR A 244 11.78 -0.29 17.79
C THR A 244 11.00 -0.45 16.48
N TYR A 245 11.03 -1.67 15.96
CA TYR A 245 10.16 -2.14 14.90
C TYR A 245 9.10 -3.04 15.51
N ASN A 246 7.86 -2.84 15.17
CA ASN A 246 6.77 -3.72 15.58
C ASN A 246 5.76 -3.85 14.45
N GLY A 247 4.88 -4.83 14.55
CA GLY A 247 3.83 -5.02 13.57
C GLY A 247 3.12 -6.34 13.75
N THR A 248 2.25 -6.63 12.81
CA THR A 248 1.50 -7.87 12.75
C THR A 248 1.82 -8.61 11.46
N ILE A 249 1.98 -9.92 11.56
CA ILE A 249 2.03 -10.81 10.41
C ILE A 249 0.82 -11.75 10.45
N ILE A 250 0.21 -11.98 9.28
CA ILE A 250 -0.73 -13.07 9.05
C ILE A 250 0.06 -14.17 8.36
N PHE A 251 0.16 -15.31 9.00
CA PHE A 251 0.94 -16.45 8.54
C PHE A 251 0.02 -17.61 8.20
N ASN A 252 0.00 -18.01 6.92
CA ASN A 252 -0.73 -19.19 6.49
C ASN A 252 0.06 -20.45 6.89
N LYS A 253 -0.55 -21.31 7.73
CA LYS A 253 0.08 -22.49 8.31
C LYS A 253 0.37 -23.58 7.28
N LYS A 254 -0.54 -23.75 6.32
CA LYS A 254 -0.44 -24.78 5.28
C LYS A 254 0.65 -24.43 4.24
N ASP A 255 0.61 -23.22 3.75
CA ASP A 255 1.50 -22.77 2.67
C ASP A 255 2.81 -22.20 3.22
N ARG A 256 2.96 -22.08 4.54
CA ARG A 256 4.12 -21.49 5.23
C ARG A 256 4.45 -20.09 4.74
N ALA A 257 3.43 -19.31 4.39
CA ALA A 257 3.51 -18.01 3.75
C ALA A 257 3.09 -16.89 4.69
N ILE A 258 3.77 -15.75 4.64
CA ILE A 258 3.25 -14.50 5.19
C ILE A 258 2.31 -13.91 4.14
N THR A 259 1.02 -13.82 4.45
CA THR A 259 0.00 -13.30 3.55
C THR A 259 -0.31 -11.83 3.78
N ASN A 260 -0.02 -11.34 5.00
CA ASN A 260 0.00 -9.92 5.34
C ASN A 260 1.19 -9.65 6.24
N PHE A 261 1.91 -8.59 5.95
CA PHE A 261 3.06 -8.13 6.74
C PHE A 261 2.91 -6.64 7.02
N GLU A 262 2.79 -6.31 8.28
CA GLU A 262 2.80 -4.93 8.75
C GLU A 262 4.08 -4.68 9.54
N MET A 263 4.73 -3.56 9.25
CA MET A 263 5.90 -3.09 9.98
C MET A 263 5.73 -1.61 10.34
N VAL A 264 5.83 -1.32 11.61
CA VAL A 264 5.83 0.04 12.14
C VAL A 264 7.18 0.30 12.78
N PHE A 265 7.77 1.46 12.51
CA PHE A 265 8.96 1.91 13.21
C PHE A 265 8.75 3.31 13.79
N ASN A 266 9.33 3.52 14.96
CA ASN A 266 9.25 4.77 15.69
C ASN A 266 10.66 5.33 15.89
N GLN A 267 10.87 6.56 15.43
CA GLN A 267 12.13 7.31 15.52
C GLN A 267 11.97 8.61 16.33
N SER A 268 10.85 8.79 17.03
CA SER A 268 10.57 10.01 17.79
C SER A 268 11.54 10.25 18.97
N SER A 269 12.22 9.19 19.46
CA SER A 269 13.27 9.28 20.48
C SER A 269 14.59 9.83 19.94
N PHE A 270 14.79 9.81 18.62
CA PHE A 270 16.03 10.30 18.01
C PHE A 270 16.06 11.81 18.06
N LYS A 271 17.22 12.37 18.39
CA LYS A 271 17.41 13.81 18.34
C LYS A 271 17.29 14.32 16.91
N PRO A 272 16.65 15.49 16.70
CA PRO A 272 16.68 16.15 15.40
C PRO A 272 18.11 16.35 14.90
N LYS A 273 18.29 16.33 13.59
CA LYS A 273 19.57 16.58 12.95
C LYS A 273 19.53 17.91 12.22
N ILE A 274 20.63 18.66 12.31
CA ILE A 274 20.81 19.91 11.57
C ILE A 274 21.21 19.55 10.14
N HIS A 275 20.53 20.15 9.18
CA HIS A 275 20.76 20.07 7.76
C HIS A 275 20.90 21.47 7.17
N LYS A 276 21.40 21.56 5.93
CA LYS A 276 21.44 22.80 5.14
C LYS A 276 20.68 22.59 3.85
N ASP A 277 19.91 23.59 3.46
CA ASP A 277 19.26 23.63 2.16
C ASP A 277 20.26 23.95 1.03
N GLU A 278 19.80 24.05 -0.21
CA GLU A 278 20.65 24.39 -1.35
C GLU A 278 21.26 25.80 -1.28
N ASN A 279 20.69 26.71 -0.46
CA ASN A 279 21.17 28.07 -0.21
C ASN A 279 22.09 28.15 1.02
N GLY A 280 22.33 27.03 1.70
CA GLY A 280 23.15 26.95 2.91
C GLY A 280 22.42 27.34 4.19
N LYS A 281 21.11 27.61 4.15
CA LYS A 281 20.29 27.94 5.33
C LYS A 281 20.07 26.68 6.16
N GLU A 282 20.28 26.78 7.47
CA GLU A 282 20.15 25.65 8.38
C GLU A 282 18.68 25.42 8.75
N TYR A 283 18.35 24.13 8.92
CA TYR A 283 17.09 23.66 9.48
C TYR A 283 17.30 22.39 10.29
N GLU A 284 16.49 22.17 11.30
CA GLU A 284 16.45 20.91 12.03
C GLU A 284 15.43 19.98 11.39
N ARG A 285 15.78 18.69 11.32
CA ARG A 285 14.88 17.63 10.83
C ARG A 285 14.78 16.51 11.85
N GLN A 286 13.56 16.24 12.33
CA GLN A 286 13.20 15.03 13.03
C GLN A 286 12.86 13.95 12.01
N SER A 287 13.49 12.77 12.13
CA SER A 287 13.17 11.62 11.28
C SER A 287 11.72 11.17 11.50
N PRO A 288 11.00 10.81 10.44
CA PRO A 288 9.61 10.37 10.55
C PRO A 288 9.49 9.02 11.23
N ASN A 289 8.33 8.78 11.83
CA ASN A 289 7.86 7.42 12.05
C ASN A 289 7.34 6.85 10.73
N GLY A 290 7.20 5.54 10.65
CA GLY A 290 6.71 4.93 9.42
C GLY A 290 5.94 3.65 9.65
N LYS A 291 5.05 3.37 8.70
CA LYS A 291 4.28 2.13 8.62
C LYS A 291 4.35 1.58 7.20
N PHE A 292 4.78 0.33 7.08
CA PHE A 292 4.81 -0.41 5.83
C PHE A 292 3.85 -1.58 5.92
N VAL A 293 3.07 -1.79 4.87
CA VAL A 293 2.15 -2.91 4.77
C VAL A 293 2.34 -3.58 3.42
N PHE A 294 2.51 -4.90 3.45
CA PHE A 294 2.53 -5.75 2.26
C PHE A 294 1.42 -6.79 2.39
N ASP A 295 0.62 -6.89 1.37
CA ASP A 295 -0.50 -7.80 1.32
C ASP A 295 -0.45 -8.66 0.07
N PHE A 296 -0.82 -9.94 0.21
CA PHE A 296 -0.66 -10.94 -0.83
C PHE A 296 -1.94 -11.74 -1.02
N TYR A 297 -2.11 -12.29 -2.21
CA TYR A 297 -3.14 -13.28 -2.50
C TYR A 297 -2.55 -14.43 -3.32
N LYS A 298 -3.22 -15.57 -3.28
CA LYS A 298 -2.75 -16.78 -3.94
C LYS A 298 -3.27 -16.85 -5.37
N VAL A 299 -2.36 -17.10 -6.31
CA VAL A 299 -2.66 -17.38 -7.72
C VAL A 299 -2.01 -18.71 -8.08
N GLY A 300 -2.82 -19.72 -8.37
CA GLY A 300 -2.32 -21.09 -8.48
C GLY A 300 -1.72 -21.56 -7.14
N GLU A 301 -0.47 -21.94 -7.14
CA GLU A 301 0.24 -22.41 -5.94
C GLU A 301 1.11 -21.35 -5.27
N GLN A 302 1.24 -20.15 -5.85
CA GLN A 302 2.13 -19.10 -5.37
C GLN A 302 1.37 -17.83 -5.00
N TYR A 303 1.99 -17.04 -4.13
CA TYR A 303 1.48 -15.74 -3.70
C TYR A 303 2.04 -14.63 -4.57
N VAL A 304 1.15 -13.69 -4.93
CA VAL A 304 1.49 -12.44 -5.63
C VAL A 304 1.05 -11.25 -4.79
N PRO A 305 1.69 -10.08 -4.94
CA PRO A 305 1.27 -8.89 -4.19
C PRO A 305 -0.13 -8.44 -4.61
N SER A 306 -0.93 -8.00 -3.65
CA SER A 306 -2.22 -7.36 -3.88
C SER A 306 -2.19 -5.88 -3.50
N LYS A 307 -1.37 -5.52 -2.51
CA LYS A 307 -1.21 -4.14 -2.07
C LYS A 307 0.13 -3.95 -1.39
N VAL A 308 0.73 -2.80 -1.64
CA VAL A 308 1.84 -2.27 -0.86
C VAL A 308 1.51 -0.84 -0.45
N SER A 309 1.66 -0.53 0.83
CA SER A 309 1.43 0.81 1.37
C SER A 309 2.60 1.22 2.24
N ILE A 310 3.09 2.44 2.02
CA ILE A 310 4.13 3.07 2.81
C ILE A 310 3.59 4.40 3.32
N LYS A 311 3.56 4.57 4.64
CA LYS A 311 3.17 5.82 5.29
C LYS A 311 4.33 6.33 6.13
N TYR A 312 4.57 7.62 6.05
CA TYR A 312 5.48 8.33 6.92
C TYR A 312 4.68 9.39 7.68
N ASP A 313 4.80 9.35 9.01
CA ASP A 313 4.12 10.26 9.91
C ASP A 313 5.13 11.09 10.69
N SER A 314 4.71 12.31 11.08
CA SER A 314 5.43 13.14 12.05
C SER A 314 6.88 13.48 11.68
N SER A 315 7.19 13.66 10.40
CA SER A 315 8.44 14.27 9.99
C SER A 315 8.37 15.76 10.31
N LYS A 316 9.20 16.23 11.26
CA LYS A 316 9.19 17.64 11.68
C LYS A 316 10.41 18.34 11.13
N PHE A 317 10.17 19.55 10.64
CA PHE A 317 11.21 20.47 10.20
C PHE A 317 11.08 21.76 11.01
N THR A 318 12.18 22.22 11.58
CA THR A 318 12.20 23.49 12.33
C THR A 318 13.17 24.44 11.65
N GLN A 319 12.67 25.64 11.32
CA GLN A 319 13.46 26.71 10.75
C GLN A 319 12.98 28.06 11.30
N ASP A 320 13.89 28.89 11.79
CA ASP A 320 13.57 30.22 12.34
C ASP A 320 12.43 30.15 13.39
N GLU A 321 12.51 29.19 14.32
CA GLU A 321 11.51 28.91 15.38
C GLU A 321 10.16 28.37 14.89
N ASN A 322 9.91 28.33 13.58
CA ASN A 322 8.70 27.73 13.01
C ASN A 322 8.85 26.22 12.86
N VAL A 323 7.82 25.48 13.27
CA VAL A 323 7.76 24.03 13.16
C VAL A 323 6.73 23.63 12.12
N PHE A 324 7.16 22.80 11.17
CA PHE A 324 6.32 22.26 10.12
C PHE A 324 6.30 20.74 10.24
N GLU A 325 5.11 20.16 10.28
CA GLU A 325 4.92 18.73 10.37
C GLU A 325 4.47 18.16 9.02
N PHE A 326 5.17 17.14 8.54
CA PHE A 326 4.87 16.49 7.27
C PHE A 326 4.43 15.04 7.48
N ARG A 327 3.40 14.65 6.74
CA ARG A 327 2.98 13.26 6.58
C ARG A 327 2.92 12.94 5.09
N SER A 328 3.19 11.70 4.74
CA SER A 328 3.01 11.23 3.37
C SER A 328 2.56 9.77 3.33
N ALA A 329 1.82 9.43 2.30
CA ALA A 329 1.42 8.06 2.03
C ALA A 329 1.61 7.75 0.55
N ARG A 330 2.13 6.56 0.26
CA ARG A 330 2.25 5.98 -1.08
C ARG A 330 1.65 4.60 -1.06
N GLU A 331 0.89 4.26 -2.09
CA GLU A 331 0.21 3.00 -2.18
C GLU A 331 0.19 2.48 -3.61
N ILE A 332 0.45 1.19 -3.76
CA ILE A 332 0.22 0.44 -5.00
C ILE A 332 -0.81 -0.64 -4.72
N VAL A 333 -1.92 -0.60 -5.45
CA VAL A 333 -2.90 -1.68 -5.49
C VAL A 333 -2.69 -2.43 -6.80
N PHE A 334 -2.37 -3.72 -6.68
CA PHE A 334 -2.16 -4.62 -7.81
C PHE A 334 -3.50 -5.23 -8.20
N LYS A 335 -3.87 -5.11 -9.47
CA LYS A 335 -5.18 -5.55 -10.00
C LYS A 335 -5.07 -6.91 -10.69
N ASN A 336 -4.61 -6.87 -11.93
CA ASN A 336 -4.45 -8.06 -12.75
C ASN A 336 -2.99 -8.50 -12.75
N PHE A 337 -2.79 -9.81 -12.74
CA PHE A 337 -1.47 -10.43 -12.81
C PHE A 337 -1.36 -11.24 -14.10
N LYS A 338 -0.24 -11.10 -14.77
CA LYS A 338 0.13 -11.95 -15.89
C LYS A 338 1.64 -12.16 -15.94
N GLU A 339 2.04 -13.28 -16.51
CA GLU A 339 3.44 -13.57 -16.82
C GLU A 339 4.02 -12.47 -17.73
N GLY A 340 5.19 -11.97 -17.39
CA GLY A 340 5.89 -10.90 -18.11
C GLY A 340 6.99 -11.45 -19.02
N SER A 341 7.55 -10.57 -19.86
CA SER A 341 8.76 -10.88 -20.61
C SER A 341 10.01 -10.63 -19.76
N GLU A 342 11.10 -11.30 -20.09
CA GLU A 342 12.43 -11.07 -19.49
C GLU A 342 12.94 -9.64 -19.72
N THR A 343 12.52 -9.00 -20.83
CA THR A 343 12.96 -7.66 -21.21
C THR A 343 12.16 -6.53 -20.56
N GLY A 344 11.09 -6.87 -19.83
CA GLY A 344 10.25 -5.87 -19.15
C GLY A 344 9.20 -5.20 -20.05
N LEU A 345 8.88 -3.94 -19.73
CA LEU A 345 7.87 -3.14 -20.42
C LEU A 345 8.47 -2.42 -21.64
N GLN A 346 7.65 -2.24 -22.69
CA GLN A 346 8.07 -1.49 -23.88
C GLN A 346 8.22 0.01 -23.64
N ARG A 347 7.43 0.57 -22.72
CA ARG A 347 7.43 1.98 -22.33
C ARG A 347 7.57 2.07 -20.82
N SER A 348 8.78 2.03 -20.34
CA SER A 348 9.04 2.25 -18.92
C SER A 348 9.45 3.70 -18.67
N VAL A 349 9.13 4.20 -17.47
CA VAL A 349 9.64 5.45 -16.93
C VAL A 349 10.61 5.14 -15.80
N GLU A 350 11.55 6.03 -15.58
CA GLU A 350 12.44 5.90 -14.43
C GLU A 350 11.65 6.06 -13.14
N ILE A 351 11.78 5.09 -12.24
CA ILE A 351 11.01 5.04 -10.99
C ILE A 351 11.30 6.25 -10.10
N ASP A 352 12.52 6.79 -10.17
CA ASP A 352 12.99 7.87 -9.29
C ASP A 352 12.77 9.27 -9.88
N THR A 353 12.07 9.40 -10.99
CA THR A 353 11.79 10.70 -11.62
C THR A 353 10.36 11.15 -11.39
N ALA A 354 10.14 12.47 -11.37
CA ALA A 354 8.81 13.06 -11.24
C ALA A 354 8.10 13.15 -12.62
N PHE A 355 8.06 12.05 -13.37
CA PHE A 355 7.60 11.96 -14.75
C PHE A 355 6.11 12.35 -14.93
N TRP A 356 5.32 12.30 -13.86
CA TRP A 356 3.89 12.64 -13.88
C TRP A 356 3.60 14.13 -14.03
N ARG A 357 4.59 15.01 -13.80
CA ARG A 357 4.39 16.47 -13.84
C ARG A 357 3.92 16.99 -15.20
N ASP A 358 4.36 16.34 -16.27
CA ASP A 358 4.04 16.74 -17.64
C ASP A 358 2.87 15.95 -18.25
N MET A 359 2.25 15.04 -17.46
CA MET A 359 1.15 14.23 -17.93
C MET A 359 -0.19 14.96 -17.81
N LYS A 360 -1.06 14.77 -18.83
CA LYS A 360 -2.43 15.25 -18.76
C LYS A 360 -3.28 14.36 -17.87
N VAL A 361 -4.07 14.99 -17.01
CA VAL A 361 -5.06 14.31 -16.17
C VAL A 361 -6.27 13.94 -17.01
N SER A 362 -6.67 12.67 -17.00
CA SER A 362 -7.92 12.24 -17.64
C SER A 362 -9.09 12.36 -16.66
N ALA A 363 -10.27 12.71 -17.18
CA ALA A 363 -11.46 12.78 -16.33
C ALA A 363 -11.76 11.42 -15.69
N ASP A 364 -11.95 11.41 -14.37
CA ASP A 364 -12.46 10.25 -13.67
C ASP A 364 -13.93 10.03 -13.97
N LYS A 365 -14.31 8.78 -14.22
CA LYS A 365 -15.70 8.40 -14.47
C LYS A 365 -16.43 7.97 -13.18
N GLY A 366 -15.93 8.34 -12.00
CA GLY A 366 -16.49 7.96 -10.70
C GLY A 366 -16.12 6.54 -10.27
N GLU A 367 -15.10 5.95 -10.90
CA GLU A 367 -14.63 4.59 -10.59
C GLU A 367 -13.73 4.53 -9.35
N LEU A 368 -13.13 5.66 -8.97
CA LEU A 368 -12.22 5.73 -7.83
C LEU A 368 -12.99 5.83 -6.52
N ASN A 369 -12.54 5.05 -5.55
CA ASN A 369 -13.13 5.05 -4.21
C ASN A 369 -12.41 6.07 -3.31
N LEU A 370 -12.60 7.36 -3.61
CA LEU A 370 -11.97 8.46 -2.88
C LEU A 370 -12.56 8.62 -1.47
N SER A 371 -11.72 8.97 -0.52
CA SER A 371 -12.12 9.39 0.82
C SER A 371 -12.74 10.80 0.79
N LYS A 372 -13.44 11.16 1.86
CA LYS A 372 -14.02 12.51 2.01
C LYS A 372 -12.93 13.59 2.00
N GLU A 373 -11.78 13.32 2.60
CA GLU A 373 -10.65 14.23 2.64
C GLU A 373 -10.07 14.46 1.24
N GLU A 374 -9.91 13.38 0.45
CA GLU A 374 -9.46 13.45 -0.93
C GLU A 374 -10.46 14.20 -1.81
N LEU A 375 -11.76 13.89 -1.67
CA LEU A 375 -12.82 14.60 -2.40
C LEU A 375 -12.85 16.09 -2.06
N LYS A 376 -12.71 16.44 -0.78
CA LYS A 376 -12.61 17.83 -0.34
C LYS A 376 -11.43 18.52 -1.00
N PHE A 377 -10.23 17.94 -0.90
CA PHE A 377 -9.02 18.51 -1.50
C PHE A 377 -9.15 18.73 -3.01
N ILE A 378 -9.80 17.79 -3.74
CA ILE A 378 -10.02 17.92 -5.18
C ILE A 378 -10.96 19.08 -5.49
N ASN A 379 -12.03 19.26 -4.69
CA ASN A 379 -13.09 20.24 -4.93
C ASN A 379 -12.75 21.65 -4.39
N ASP A 380 -11.92 21.74 -3.34
CA ASP A 380 -11.46 23.01 -2.78
C ASP A 380 -10.61 23.78 -3.81
N GLY A 381 -11.20 24.61 -4.61
CA GLY A 381 -10.60 25.37 -5.72
C GLY A 381 -11.46 25.42 -6.96
N ASN A 382 -12.58 24.68 -6.99
CA ASN A 382 -13.59 24.81 -8.05
C ASN A 382 -14.67 25.83 -7.70
N ASP A 383 -14.74 26.28 -6.45
CA ASP A 383 -15.73 27.27 -5.98
C ASP A 383 -15.30 28.74 -6.22
N GLU A 384 -14.11 28.96 -6.79
CA GLU A 384 -13.57 30.31 -7.12
C GLU A 384 -13.58 30.64 -8.62
N LYS A 385 -14.44 29.98 -9.44
CA LYS A 385 -14.61 30.33 -10.86
C LYS A 385 -16.03 30.67 -11.20
#